data_7d8d03943524e7b3d1a7bc12f1fb2c36
#
_entry.id   7d8d03943524e7b3d1a7bc12f1fb2c36
#
_cell.length_a   1.000
_cell.length_b   1.000
_cell.length_c   1.000
_cell.angle_alpha   90.00
_cell.angle_beta   90.00
_cell.angle_gamma   90.00
#
_symmetry.space_group_name_H-M   'P 1'
#
loop_
_entity.id
_entity.type
_entity.pdbx_description
1 polymer ?
#
loop_
_entity_poly.entity_id
_entity_poly.type
_entity_poly.pdbx_seq_one_letter_code
_entity_poly.pdbx_strand_id
1 'polypeptide(L)'
;MTAELVLNARSLTGRYGRREVFHDVSVDVHGGQALGVVGPNGAGKTTLLRMLVGLMAPAAGEIRAGGLLPRDAATRVQMAYFGGEVTLPGGVRARDWGTLNGDAVSADRRRIRTLSRGDRQLLGLRTVLCRPNLRLVVLDEPWEGLDPDASRWLSTVVESKRDRGAAIVLSSHRLHDLAGVCDAYLFLVNHRSTLLKSHDISAVGPVTAALLMDVFDRLRGGGQCLRSAS
;
A
#
# COMPACT_ATOMS: atom_id res chain seq x y z
N MET A 1 -4.37 -24.05 -8.41
CA MET A 1 -4.30 -23.81 -6.96
C MET A 1 -4.89 -22.43 -6.70
N THR A 2 -5.95 -22.33 -5.91
CA THR A 2 -6.52 -21.02 -5.51
C THR A 2 -5.53 -20.31 -4.61
N ALA A 3 -5.18 -19.08 -4.97
CA ALA A 3 -4.27 -18.25 -4.16
C ALA A 3 -4.85 -18.07 -2.73
N GLU A 4 -4.00 -18.18 -1.71
CA GLU A 4 -4.41 -18.06 -0.31
C GLU A 4 -4.93 -16.65 -0.02
N LEU A 5 -6.06 -16.54 0.70
CA LEU A 5 -6.58 -15.26 1.19
C LEU A 5 -5.69 -14.76 2.34
N VAL A 6 -4.93 -13.71 2.10
CA VAL A 6 -3.98 -13.14 3.07
C VAL A 6 -4.60 -12.00 3.86
N LEU A 7 -5.36 -11.12 3.21
CA LEU A 7 -6.02 -9.99 3.85
C LEU A 7 -7.50 -9.98 3.49
N ASN A 8 -8.34 -9.87 4.50
CA ASN A 8 -9.78 -9.77 4.38
C ASN A 8 -10.27 -8.59 5.21
N ALA A 9 -11.03 -7.70 4.60
CA ALA A 9 -11.69 -6.59 5.25
C ALA A 9 -13.16 -6.57 4.86
N ARG A 10 -14.06 -6.33 5.83
CA ARG A 10 -15.50 -6.33 5.62
C ARG A 10 -16.13 -5.11 6.26
N SER A 11 -16.87 -4.38 5.45
CA SER A 11 -17.71 -3.22 5.83
C SER A 11 -17.00 -2.23 6.75
N LEU A 12 -15.72 -1.92 6.44
CA LEU A 12 -14.92 -1.03 7.26
C LEU A 12 -15.44 0.39 7.20
N THR A 13 -15.59 1.01 8.38
CA THR A 13 -15.81 2.44 8.52
C THR A 13 -14.59 3.07 9.19
N GLY A 14 -14.01 4.07 8.51
CA GLY A 14 -12.87 4.83 9.00
C GLY A 14 -13.28 6.19 9.54
N ARG A 15 -12.79 6.54 10.76
CA ARG A 15 -12.99 7.86 11.37
C ARG A 15 -11.65 8.43 11.85
N TYR A 16 -11.50 9.73 11.72
CA TYR A 16 -10.43 10.49 12.35
C TYR A 16 -11.05 11.47 13.33
N GLY A 17 -10.95 11.17 14.61
CA GLY A 17 -11.74 11.83 15.65
C GLY A 17 -13.24 11.58 15.44
N ARG A 18 -14.01 12.68 15.30
CA ARG A 18 -15.45 12.61 15.00
C ARG A 18 -15.78 12.59 13.50
N ARG A 19 -14.79 12.84 12.63
CA ARG A 19 -15.01 12.92 11.19
C ARG A 19 -14.88 11.53 10.56
N GLU A 20 -15.93 11.09 9.88
CA GLU A 20 -15.89 9.91 9.03
C GLU A 20 -15.12 10.23 7.74
N VAL A 21 -14.18 9.36 7.36
CA VAL A 21 -13.37 9.53 6.16
C VAL A 21 -13.77 8.57 5.03
N PHE A 22 -14.28 7.40 5.38
CA PHE A 22 -14.92 6.44 4.47
C PHE A 22 -15.84 5.51 5.25
N HIS A 23 -16.79 4.90 4.54
CA HIS A 23 -17.67 3.86 5.07
C HIS A 23 -17.78 2.69 4.10
N ASP A 24 -18.14 1.52 4.64
CA ASP A 24 -18.43 0.29 3.92
C ASP A 24 -17.34 -0.15 2.94
N VAL A 25 -16.08 -0.10 3.38
CA VAL A 25 -14.96 -0.61 2.59
C VAL A 25 -14.86 -2.12 2.81
N SER A 26 -14.99 -2.89 1.73
CA SER A 26 -14.79 -4.34 1.74
C SER A 26 -13.76 -4.71 0.67
N VAL A 27 -12.75 -5.51 1.04
CA VAL A 27 -11.70 -5.93 0.12
C VAL A 27 -11.05 -7.25 0.55
N ASP A 28 -10.72 -8.07 -0.43
CA ASP A 28 -9.91 -9.27 -0.29
C ASP A 28 -8.62 -9.11 -1.07
N VAL A 29 -7.50 -9.48 -0.45
CA VAL A 29 -6.20 -9.54 -1.13
C VAL A 29 -5.58 -10.91 -0.90
N HIS A 30 -5.30 -11.59 -1.99
CA HIS A 30 -4.71 -12.93 -1.97
C HIS A 30 -3.20 -12.85 -2.12
N GLY A 31 -2.51 -13.92 -1.70
CA GLY A 31 -1.08 -14.07 -1.94
C GLY A 31 -0.74 -13.95 -3.42
N GLY A 32 0.31 -13.20 -3.73
CA GLY A 32 0.70 -12.91 -5.11
C GLY A 32 -0.12 -11.82 -5.80
N GLN A 33 -1.00 -11.11 -5.08
CA GLN A 33 -1.78 -9.99 -5.61
C GLN A 33 -1.33 -8.65 -5.07
N ALA A 34 -1.44 -7.62 -5.90
CA ALA A 34 -1.21 -6.22 -5.54
C ALA A 34 -2.51 -5.41 -5.65
N LEU A 35 -2.89 -4.73 -4.57
CA LEU A 35 -4.01 -3.80 -4.47
C LEU A 35 -3.51 -2.37 -4.43
N GLY A 36 -3.92 -1.53 -5.37
CA GLY A 36 -3.69 -0.09 -5.36
C GLY A 36 -4.82 0.65 -4.65
N VAL A 37 -4.51 1.48 -3.67
CA VAL A 37 -5.48 2.38 -3.00
C VAL A 37 -5.33 3.78 -3.58
N VAL A 38 -6.34 4.21 -4.30
CA VAL A 38 -6.39 5.47 -5.06
C VAL A 38 -7.34 6.45 -4.40
N GLY A 39 -6.96 7.71 -4.31
CA GLY A 39 -7.84 8.75 -3.79
C GLY A 39 -7.09 10.07 -3.56
N PRO A 40 -7.80 11.20 -3.48
CA PRO A 40 -7.17 12.49 -3.21
C PRO A 40 -6.58 12.56 -1.80
N ASN A 41 -5.82 13.61 -1.53
CA ASN A 41 -5.35 13.87 -0.18
C ASN A 41 -6.55 14.06 0.77
N GLY A 42 -6.48 13.43 1.94
CA GLY A 42 -7.58 13.44 2.92
C GLY A 42 -8.72 12.43 2.66
N ALA A 43 -8.66 11.61 1.60
CA ALA A 43 -9.67 10.57 1.32
C ALA A 43 -9.67 9.41 2.32
N GLY A 44 -8.66 9.32 3.19
CA GLY A 44 -8.58 8.25 4.18
C GLY A 44 -7.66 7.09 3.81
N LYS A 45 -6.83 7.21 2.76
CA LYS A 45 -5.88 6.15 2.35
C LYS A 45 -5.01 5.70 3.52
N THR A 46 -4.26 6.61 4.14
CA THR A 46 -3.43 6.31 5.32
C THR A 46 -4.23 5.71 6.47
N THR A 47 -5.45 6.20 6.72
CA THR A 47 -6.35 5.68 7.75
C THR A 47 -6.70 4.22 7.46
N LEU A 48 -7.09 3.91 6.23
CA LEU A 48 -7.37 2.55 5.79
C LEU A 48 -6.14 1.65 5.96
N LEU A 49 -4.98 2.06 5.44
CA LEU A 49 -3.77 1.27 5.53
C LEU A 49 -3.36 0.98 6.99
N ARG A 50 -3.46 1.97 7.88
CA ARG A 50 -3.21 1.79 9.31
C ARG A 50 -4.18 0.80 9.97
N MET A 51 -5.44 0.79 9.55
CA MET A 51 -6.42 -0.20 10.01
C MET A 51 -6.05 -1.60 9.54
N LEU A 52 -5.70 -1.76 8.26
CA LEU A 52 -5.33 -3.06 7.67
C LEU A 52 -4.16 -3.72 8.40
N VAL A 53 -3.25 -2.95 8.98
CA VAL A 53 -2.10 -3.47 9.75
C VAL A 53 -2.31 -3.43 11.27
N GLY A 54 -3.49 -3.07 11.74
CA GLY A 54 -3.85 -3.06 13.16
C GLY A 54 -3.23 -1.93 13.98
N LEU A 55 -2.72 -0.88 13.34
CA LEU A 55 -2.24 0.34 14.01
C LEU A 55 -3.40 1.27 14.41
N MET A 56 -4.57 1.06 13.82
CA MET A 56 -5.80 1.80 14.13
C MET A 56 -6.98 0.83 14.10
N ALA A 57 -7.88 0.95 15.06
CA ALA A 57 -9.12 0.18 15.05
C ALA A 57 -10.14 0.81 14.09
N PRO A 58 -10.91 0.03 13.32
CA PRO A 58 -12.02 0.55 12.55
C PRO A 58 -13.16 0.99 13.50
N ALA A 59 -13.95 1.98 13.07
CA ALA A 59 -15.14 2.40 13.80
C ALA A 59 -16.28 1.37 13.66
N ALA A 60 -16.31 0.64 12.54
CA ALA A 60 -17.19 -0.50 12.29
C ALA A 60 -16.53 -1.44 11.30
N GLY A 61 -17.02 -2.68 11.22
CA GLY A 61 -16.48 -3.72 10.36
C GLY A 61 -15.36 -4.52 11.02
N GLU A 62 -14.80 -5.47 10.29
CA GLU A 62 -13.72 -6.33 10.77
C GLU A 62 -12.61 -6.52 9.74
N ILE A 63 -11.41 -6.86 10.25
CA ILE A 63 -10.23 -7.14 9.45
C ILE A 63 -9.59 -8.42 9.94
N ARG A 64 -9.19 -9.27 8.98
CA ARG A 64 -8.40 -10.47 9.23
C ARG A 64 -7.16 -10.47 8.32
N ALA A 65 -6.02 -10.77 8.88
CA ALA A 65 -4.78 -10.99 8.13
C ALA A 65 -4.25 -12.39 8.46
N GLY A 66 -4.18 -13.27 7.45
CA GLY A 66 -3.90 -14.67 7.65
C GLY A 66 -4.88 -15.37 8.62
N GLY A 67 -6.15 -14.94 8.63
CA GLY A 67 -7.18 -15.46 9.55
C GLY A 67 -7.15 -14.86 10.96
N LEU A 68 -6.14 -14.08 11.32
CA LEU A 68 -5.94 -13.49 12.64
C LEU A 68 -6.31 -12.00 12.64
N LEU A 69 -6.52 -11.43 13.83
CA LEU A 69 -6.64 -9.98 13.97
C LEU A 69 -5.29 -9.32 13.63
N PRO A 70 -5.25 -8.21 12.88
CA PRO A 70 -4.00 -7.57 12.45
C PRO A 70 -3.08 -7.15 13.60
N ARG A 71 -3.63 -6.88 14.78
CA ARG A 71 -2.87 -6.50 15.98
C ARG A 71 -2.15 -7.65 16.67
N ASP A 72 -2.42 -8.91 16.30
CA ASP A 72 -1.81 -10.06 16.93
C ASP A 72 -0.31 -10.14 16.58
N ALA A 73 0.51 -10.49 17.55
CA ALA A 73 1.96 -10.48 17.39
C ALA A 73 2.44 -11.43 16.26
N ALA A 74 1.84 -12.61 16.14
CA ALA A 74 2.16 -13.58 15.10
C ALA A 74 1.89 -13.03 13.70
N THR A 75 0.78 -12.31 13.52
CA THR A 75 0.45 -11.64 12.26
C THR A 75 1.46 -10.53 11.95
N ARG A 76 1.85 -9.74 12.95
CA ARG A 76 2.79 -8.61 12.76
C ARG A 76 4.17 -9.05 12.31
N VAL A 77 4.66 -10.21 12.75
CA VAL A 77 5.97 -10.76 12.33
C VAL A 77 6.02 -10.99 10.81
N GLN A 78 4.89 -11.34 10.20
CA GLN A 78 4.79 -11.61 8.76
C GLN A 78 4.29 -10.41 7.95
N MET A 79 4.05 -9.28 8.59
CA MET A 79 3.62 -8.04 7.95
C MET A 79 4.73 -7.00 7.92
N ALA A 80 4.77 -6.25 6.83
CA ALA A 80 5.58 -5.06 6.69
C ALA A 80 4.65 -3.85 6.45
N TYR A 81 4.86 -2.77 7.18
CA TYR A 81 4.17 -1.51 6.98
C TYR A 81 5.17 -0.38 6.83
N PHE A 82 4.96 0.43 5.80
CA PHE A 82 5.67 1.67 5.59
C PHE A 82 4.65 2.81 5.52
N GLY A 83 4.76 3.78 6.44
CA GLY A 83 3.76 4.84 6.64
C GLY A 83 4.10 6.17 5.97
N GLY A 84 4.97 6.19 4.96
CA GLY A 84 5.36 7.40 4.22
C GLY A 84 6.36 8.28 4.97
N GLU A 85 6.14 8.62 6.22
CA GLU A 85 7.10 9.38 7.02
C GLU A 85 7.81 8.46 8.02
N VAL A 86 9.13 8.31 7.85
CA VAL A 86 9.92 7.39 8.68
C VAL A 86 10.67 8.17 9.75
N THR A 87 10.31 7.92 10.99
CA THR A 87 11.12 8.39 12.13
C THR A 87 12.27 7.43 12.34
N LEU A 88 13.42 7.73 11.76
CA LEU A 88 14.65 6.98 11.93
C LEU A 88 15.55 7.65 12.99
N PRO A 89 16.35 6.86 13.72
CA PRO A 89 17.23 7.38 14.76
C PRO A 89 18.37 8.24 14.15
N GLY A 90 18.23 9.55 14.18
CA GLY A 90 19.11 10.50 13.49
C GLY A 90 20.60 10.41 13.88
N GLY A 91 20.93 9.90 15.06
CA GLY A 91 22.30 9.74 15.57
C GLY A 91 23.06 8.55 14.98
N VAL A 92 22.34 7.55 14.46
CA VAL A 92 22.91 6.30 13.90
C VAL A 92 23.39 6.54 12.46
N ARG A 93 24.38 5.79 11.99
CA ARG A 93 24.78 5.82 10.59
C ARG A 93 23.82 4.95 9.76
N ALA A 94 23.54 5.36 8.53
CA ALA A 94 22.59 4.67 7.67
C ALA A 94 22.98 3.20 7.43
N ARG A 95 24.27 2.91 7.19
CA ARG A 95 24.73 1.53 7.00
C ARG A 95 24.55 0.68 8.28
N ASP A 96 24.83 1.25 9.46
CA ASP A 96 24.76 0.51 10.72
C ASP A 96 23.28 0.17 11.02
N TRP A 97 22.35 1.10 10.71
CA TRP A 97 20.92 0.89 10.77
C TRP A 97 20.46 -0.21 9.78
N GLY A 98 20.95 -0.14 8.54
CA GLY A 98 20.66 -1.16 7.51
C GLY A 98 21.09 -2.54 7.98
N THR A 99 22.35 -2.68 8.43
CA THR A 99 22.88 -3.97 8.92
C THR A 99 22.05 -4.53 10.07
N LEU A 100 21.68 -3.70 11.05
CA LEU A 100 20.83 -4.11 12.19
C LEU A 100 19.44 -4.61 11.76
N ASN A 101 18.95 -4.15 10.62
CA ASN A 101 17.64 -4.52 10.10
C ASN A 101 17.68 -5.49 8.91
N GLY A 102 18.85 -6.09 8.63
CA GLY A 102 19.01 -7.10 7.59
C GLY A 102 19.26 -6.54 6.17
N ASP A 103 19.40 -5.20 6.02
CA ASP A 103 19.83 -4.58 4.78
C ASP A 103 21.36 -4.47 4.72
N ALA A 104 22.01 -5.52 4.26
CA ALA A 104 23.47 -5.55 4.09
C ALA A 104 23.97 -4.67 2.93
N VAL A 105 23.07 -4.09 2.14
CA VAL A 105 23.40 -3.36 0.91
C VAL A 105 23.64 -1.87 1.15
N SER A 106 23.21 -1.33 2.28
CA SER A 106 23.42 0.09 2.57
C SER A 106 24.89 0.39 2.85
N ALA A 107 25.59 0.95 1.88
CA ALA A 107 26.98 1.39 2.01
C ALA A 107 27.12 2.80 2.59
N ASP A 108 26.02 3.53 2.82
CA ASP A 108 26.02 4.93 3.22
C ASP A 108 26.52 5.11 4.67
N ARG A 109 27.66 5.77 4.83
CA ARG A 109 28.29 6.04 6.14
C ARG A 109 27.80 7.31 6.81
N ARG A 110 26.98 8.12 6.15
CA ARG A 110 26.42 9.35 6.72
C ARG A 110 25.51 9.04 7.91
N ARG A 111 25.40 9.99 8.83
CA ARG A 111 24.39 9.89 9.89
C ARG A 111 22.99 10.11 9.30
N ILE A 112 21.99 9.37 9.78
CA ILE A 112 20.62 9.42 9.26
C ILE A 112 20.07 10.86 9.29
N ARG A 113 20.40 11.66 10.31
CA ARG A 113 19.97 13.07 10.37
C ARG A 113 20.50 13.96 9.23
N THR A 114 21.60 13.56 8.58
CA THR A 114 22.23 14.31 7.47
C THR A 114 21.80 13.82 6.09
N LEU A 115 20.97 12.79 6.03
CA LEU A 115 20.42 12.28 4.79
C LEU A 115 19.36 13.24 4.23
N SER A 116 19.22 13.28 2.91
CA SER A 116 18.07 13.92 2.26
C SER A 116 16.75 13.26 2.66
N ARG A 117 15.62 13.89 2.36
CA ARG A 117 14.30 13.29 2.57
C ARG A 117 14.17 11.99 1.79
N GLY A 118 14.59 11.98 0.51
CA GLY A 118 14.54 10.79 -0.36
C GLY A 118 15.44 9.65 0.13
N ASP A 119 16.68 9.97 0.57
CA ASP A 119 17.59 8.96 1.15
C ASP A 119 16.99 8.32 2.42
N ARG A 120 16.35 9.11 3.29
CA ARG A 120 15.67 8.59 4.49
C ARG A 120 14.48 7.71 4.11
N GLN A 121 13.70 8.14 3.11
CA GLN A 121 12.58 7.37 2.56
C GLN A 121 13.08 6.01 2.07
N LEU A 122 14.11 6.00 1.22
CA LEU A 122 14.70 4.79 0.69
C LEU A 122 15.24 3.87 1.79
N LEU A 123 15.96 4.44 2.78
CA LEU A 123 16.47 3.67 3.91
C LEU A 123 15.33 3.02 4.72
N GLY A 124 14.24 3.74 4.95
CA GLY A 124 13.06 3.22 5.62
C GLY A 124 12.38 2.08 4.84
N LEU A 125 12.20 2.26 3.54
CA LEU A 125 11.66 1.22 2.66
C LEU A 125 12.53 -0.04 2.65
N ARG A 126 13.85 0.11 2.54
CA ARG A 126 14.79 -1.01 2.62
C ARG A 126 14.65 -1.76 3.95
N THR A 127 14.64 -1.03 5.07
CA THR A 127 14.46 -1.61 6.41
C THR A 127 13.20 -2.49 6.52
N VAL A 128 12.10 -2.03 5.91
CA VAL A 128 10.81 -2.72 5.96
C VAL A 128 10.78 -3.91 5.01
N LEU A 129 11.33 -3.74 3.80
CA LEU A 129 11.20 -4.70 2.71
C LEU A 129 12.30 -5.79 2.69
N CYS A 130 13.43 -5.61 3.37
CA CYS A 130 14.48 -6.64 3.42
C CYS A 130 14.09 -7.87 4.26
N ARG A 131 13.05 -7.79 5.09
CA ARG A 131 12.57 -8.92 5.90
C ARG A 131 12.19 -10.10 5.01
N PRO A 132 12.65 -11.33 5.37
CA PRO A 132 12.26 -12.54 4.65
C PRO A 132 10.80 -12.92 4.95
N ASN A 133 10.22 -13.74 4.07
CA ASN A 133 8.95 -14.43 4.29
C ASN A 133 7.76 -13.50 4.64
N LEU A 134 7.76 -12.29 4.11
CA LEU A 134 6.62 -11.38 4.26
C LEU A 134 5.41 -11.96 3.52
N ARG A 135 4.27 -12.04 4.22
CA ARG A 135 2.99 -12.46 3.66
C ARG A 135 2.10 -11.28 3.29
N LEU A 136 2.24 -10.16 4.01
CA LEU A 136 1.51 -8.93 3.74
C LEU A 136 2.47 -7.74 3.77
N VAL A 137 2.48 -6.98 2.70
CA VAL A 137 3.26 -5.74 2.57
C VAL A 137 2.30 -4.59 2.32
N VAL A 138 2.31 -3.59 3.18
CA VAL A 138 1.45 -2.41 3.09
C VAL A 138 2.33 -1.17 3.05
N LEU A 139 2.25 -0.41 1.96
CA LEU A 139 3.10 0.76 1.73
C LEU A 139 2.24 1.99 1.44
N ASP A 140 2.39 3.03 2.26
CA ASP A 140 1.68 4.29 2.12
C ASP A 140 2.57 5.32 1.42
N GLU A 141 2.16 5.77 0.22
CA GLU A 141 2.88 6.73 -0.64
C GLU A 141 4.38 6.39 -0.82
N PRO A 142 4.75 5.14 -1.12
CA PRO A 142 6.15 4.71 -1.01
C PRO A 142 7.09 5.35 -2.05
N TRP A 143 6.58 5.85 -3.19
CA TRP A 143 7.38 6.53 -4.21
C TRP A 143 7.60 8.02 -3.94
N GLU A 144 6.93 8.58 -2.91
CA GLU A 144 7.07 10.01 -2.64
C GLU A 144 8.52 10.39 -2.29
N GLY A 145 9.08 11.37 -3.01
CA GLY A 145 10.43 11.87 -2.77
C GLY A 145 11.57 10.95 -3.20
N LEU A 146 11.29 9.81 -3.82
CA LEU A 146 12.31 8.95 -4.42
C LEU A 146 12.77 9.53 -5.76
N ASP A 147 14.06 9.37 -6.04
CA ASP A 147 14.61 9.57 -7.36
C ASP A 147 14.25 8.43 -8.32
N PRO A 148 14.52 8.54 -9.64
CA PRO A 148 14.17 7.51 -10.62
C PRO A 148 14.83 6.16 -10.35
N ASP A 149 16.04 6.11 -9.80
CA ASP A 149 16.75 4.86 -9.53
C ASP A 149 16.15 4.14 -8.32
N ALA A 150 15.89 4.89 -7.25
CA ALA A 150 15.20 4.39 -6.06
C ALA A 150 13.77 3.93 -6.40
N SER A 151 13.08 4.65 -7.28
CA SER A 151 11.74 4.26 -7.74
C SER A 151 11.75 2.95 -8.51
N ARG A 152 12.71 2.75 -9.41
CA ARG A 152 12.90 1.47 -10.13
C ARG A 152 13.21 0.31 -9.18
N TRP A 153 14.13 0.55 -8.24
CA TRP A 153 14.45 -0.43 -7.20
C TRP A 153 13.20 -0.84 -6.43
N LEU A 154 12.38 0.12 -5.99
CA LEU A 154 11.15 -0.17 -5.25
C LEU A 154 10.19 -1.03 -6.07
N SER A 155 9.93 -0.68 -7.33
CA SER A 155 9.07 -1.45 -8.22
C SER A 155 9.55 -2.90 -8.37
N THR A 156 10.86 -3.10 -8.62
CA THR A 156 11.45 -4.44 -8.72
C THR A 156 11.28 -5.25 -7.41
N VAL A 157 11.46 -4.60 -6.25
CA VAL A 157 11.30 -5.28 -4.95
C VAL A 157 9.84 -5.65 -4.70
N VAL A 158 8.90 -4.75 -5.01
CA VAL A 158 7.45 -5.02 -4.89
C VAL A 158 7.05 -6.20 -5.76
N GLU A 159 7.45 -6.21 -7.03
CA GLU A 159 7.21 -7.33 -7.96
C GLU A 159 7.81 -8.64 -7.42
N SER A 160 9.07 -8.62 -6.98
CA SER A 160 9.73 -9.81 -6.41
C SER A 160 9.00 -10.35 -5.17
N LYS A 161 8.47 -9.48 -4.30
CA LYS A 161 7.70 -9.92 -3.12
C LYS A 161 6.36 -10.52 -3.53
N ARG A 162 5.66 -9.90 -4.49
CA ARG A 162 4.43 -10.41 -5.07
C ARG A 162 4.64 -11.80 -5.69
N ASP A 163 5.66 -11.96 -6.51
CA ASP A 163 5.97 -13.23 -7.20
C ASP A 163 6.34 -14.35 -6.21
N ARG A 164 6.83 -14.00 -5.02
CA ARG A 164 7.06 -14.94 -3.92
C ARG A 164 5.80 -15.20 -3.07
N GLY A 165 4.65 -14.73 -3.51
CA GLY A 165 3.37 -15.01 -2.87
C GLY A 165 2.95 -14.01 -1.79
N ALA A 166 3.63 -12.89 -1.60
CA ALA A 166 3.14 -11.85 -0.69
C ALA A 166 1.93 -11.12 -1.27
N ALA A 167 0.95 -10.83 -0.43
CA ALA A 167 -0.10 -9.85 -0.72
C ALA A 167 0.46 -8.44 -0.54
N ILE A 168 0.24 -7.57 -1.51
CA ILE A 168 0.77 -6.21 -1.51
C ILE A 168 -0.40 -5.22 -1.49
N VAL A 169 -0.33 -4.20 -0.64
CA VAL A 169 -1.26 -3.07 -0.64
C VAL A 169 -0.45 -1.78 -0.76
N LEU A 170 -0.73 -1.00 -1.77
CA LEU A 170 0.00 0.23 -2.11
C LEU A 170 -0.95 1.40 -2.14
N SER A 171 -0.60 2.54 -1.53
CA SER A 171 -1.30 3.79 -1.80
C SER A 171 -0.43 4.72 -2.64
N SER A 172 -1.04 5.47 -3.51
CA SER A 172 -0.45 6.66 -4.13
C SER A 172 -1.52 7.66 -4.54
N HIS A 173 -1.19 8.93 -4.48
CA HIS A 173 -1.97 10.00 -5.11
C HIS A 173 -1.56 10.21 -6.57
N ARG A 174 -0.44 9.62 -7.00
CA ARG A 174 0.07 9.66 -8.37
C ARG A 174 -0.27 8.35 -9.08
N LEU A 175 -1.24 8.39 -9.98
CA LEU A 175 -1.77 7.18 -10.63
C LEU A 175 -0.73 6.40 -11.44
N HIS A 176 0.29 7.08 -11.97
CA HIS A 176 1.36 6.43 -12.72
C HIS A 176 2.23 5.49 -11.87
N ASP A 177 2.31 5.70 -10.55
CA ASP A 177 3.04 4.82 -9.65
C ASP A 177 2.35 3.45 -9.50
N LEU A 178 1.02 3.42 -9.60
CA LEU A 178 0.19 2.22 -9.43
C LEU A 178 -0.15 1.55 -10.76
N ALA A 179 -0.09 2.30 -11.86
CA ALA A 179 -0.45 1.81 -13.18
C ALA A 179 0.43 0.63 -13.60
N GLY A 180 -0.20 -0.47 -14.02
CA GLY A 180 0.49 -1.68 -14.46
C GLY A 180 1.13 -2.52 -13.33
N VAL A 181 1.15 -2.01 -12.09
CA VAL A 181 1.73 -2.72 -10.92
C VAL A 181 0.66 -3.52 -10.18
N CYS A 182 -0.57 -3.02 -10.13
CA CYS A 182 -1.64 -3.56 -9.30
C CYS A 182 -2.61 -4.43 -10.11
N ASP A 183 -3.12 -5.50 -9.48
CA ASP A 183 -4.13 -6.42 -10.02
C ASP A 183 -5.56 -5.91 -9.79
N ALA A 184 -5.73 -5.03 -8.79
CA ALA A 184 -6.99 -4.37 -8.46
C ALA A 184 -6.73 -2.98 -7.89
N TYR A 185 -7.74 -2.12 -7.98
CA TYR A 185 -7.69 -0.73 -7.53
C TYR A 185 -8.91 -0.42 -6.66
N LEU A 186 -8.66 0.03 -5.44
CA LEU A 186 -9.67 0.52 -4.51
C LEU A 186 -9.68 2.05 -4.55
N PHE A 187 -10.68 2.61 -5.17
CA PHE A 187 -10.88 4.06 -5.23
C PHE A 187 -11.62 4.54 -3.98
N LEU A 188 -11.04 5.51 -3.28
CA LEU A 188 -11.67 6.21 -2.16
C LEU A 188 -12.03 7.63 -2.62
N VAL A 189 -13.29 7.87 -2.92
CA VAL A 189 -13.80 9.14 -3.48
C VAL A 189 -15.11 9.51 -2.79
N ASN A 190 -15.25 10.75 -2.34
CA ASN A 190 -16.47 11.27 -1.72
C ASN A 190 -16.99 10.37 -0.58
N HIS A 191 -16.12 9.90 0.31
CA HIS A 191 -16.40 8.97 1.43
C HIS A 191 -16.88 7.57 1.03
N ARG A 192 -16.91 7.26 -0.27
CA ARG A 192 -17.30 5.96 -0.82
C ARG A 192 -16.09 5.18 -1.31
N SER A 193 -16.24 3.88 -1.37
CA SER A 193 -15.25 3.00 -1.97
C SER A 193 -15.77 2.33 -3.23
N THR A 194 -14.91 2.15 -4.22
CA THR A 194 -15.20 1.36 -5.42
C THR A 194 -13.98 0.50 -5.71
N LEU A 195 -14.16 -0.82 -5.72
CA LEU A 195 -13.13 -1.78 -6.05
C LEU A 195 -13.31 -2.23 -7.50
N LEU A 196 -12.26 -2.08 -8.31
CA LEU A 196 -12.22 -2.54 -9.69
C LEU A 196 -10.98 -3.40 -9.90
N LYS A 197 -11.13 -4.51 -10.58
CA LYS A 197 -10.00 -5.33 -11.01
C LYS A 197 -9.37 -4.75 -12.27
N SER A 198 -8.10 -5.05 -12.53
CA SER A 198 -7.40 -4.54 -13.71
C SER A 198 -8.10 -4.86 -15.02
N HIS A 199 -8.71 -6.06 -15.14
CA HIS A 199 -9.46 -6.46 -16.33
C HIS A 199 -10.80 -5.72 -16.51
N ASP A 200 -11.39 -5.16 -15.43
CA ASP A 200 -12.59 -4.33 -15.52
C ASP A 200 -12.26 -2.92 -16.05
N ILE A 201 -11.00 -2.49 -15.90
CA ILE A 201 -10.49 -1.17 -16.33
C ILE A 201 -9.93 -1.24 -17.74
N SER A 202 -9.21 -2.32 -18.06
CA SER A 202 -8.58 -2.53 -19.37
C SER A 202 -8.85 -3.94 -19.85
N ALA A 203 -9.61 -4.06 -20.95
CA ALA A 203 -9.86 -5.34 -21.60
C ALA A 203 -8.64 -5.86 -22.39
N VAL A 204 -7.72 -4.97 -22.76
CA VAL A 204 -6.53 -5.31 -23.56
C VAL A 204 -5.30 -4.61 -22.98
N GLY A 205 -4.36 -5.41 -22.50
CA GLY A 205 -3.08 -4.93 -22.00
C GLY A 205 -3.12 -4.35 -20.58
N PRO A 206 -1.98 -3.80 -20.10
CA PRO A 206 -1.85 -3.29 -18.75
C PRO A 206 -2.70 -2.03 -18.52
N VAL A 207 -3.14 -1.84 -17.29
CA VAL A 207 -3.81 -0.61 -16.89
C VAL A 207 -2.82 0.55 -16.93
N THR A 208 -3.18 1.61 -17.65
CA THR A 208 -2.37 2.83 -17.76
C THR A 208 -2.82 3.91 -16.78
N ALA A 209 -1.97 4.89 -16.51
CA ALA A 209 -2.31 6.04 -15.69
C ALA A 209 -3.49 6.85 -16.26
N ALA A 210 -3.60 6.93 -17.59
CA ALA A 210 -4.71 7.61 -18.26
C ALA A 210 -6.06 6.91 -18.02
N LEU A 211 -6.09 5.57 -18.08
CA LEU A 211 -7.29 4.80 -17.76
C LEU A 211 -7.69 4.95 -16.29
N LEU A 212 -6.73 4.93 -15.37
CA LEU A 212 -7.00 5.17 -13.95
C LEU A 212 -7.53 6.58 -13.70
N MET A 213 -7.01 7.58 -14.41
CA MET A 213 -7.50 8.97 -14.31
C MET A 213 -8.95 9.08 -14.80
N ASP A 214 -9.28 8.49 -15.94
CA ASP A 214 -10.64 8.49 -16.49
C ASP A 214 -11.64 7.84 -15.50
N VAL A 215 -11.28 6.69 -14.92
CA VAL A 215 -12.10 6.05 -13.88
C VAL A 215 -12.25 6.95 -12.66
N PHE A 216 -11.15 7.54 -12.19
CA PHE A 216 -11.15 8.42 -11.03
C PHE A 216 -12.04 9.65 -11.24
N ASP A 217 -11.96 10.30 -12.41
CA ASP A 217 -12.76 11.47 -12.75
C ASP A 217 -14.25 11.14 -12.86
N ARG A 218 -14.61 9.99 -13.44
CA ARG A 218 -16.00 9.49 -13.46
C ARG A 218 -16.55 9.28 -12.05
N LEU A 219 -15.78 8.64 -11.15
CA LEU A 219 -16.20 8.42 -9.77
C LEU A 219 -16.32 9.73 -8.99
N ARG A 220 -15.46 10.70 -9.26
CA ARG A 220 -15.47 12.02 -8.62
C ARG A 220 -16.65 12.90 -9.09
N GLY A 221 -16.97 12.84 -10.37
CA GLY A 221 -18.06 13.62 -10.98
C GLY A 221 -19.47 13.14 -10.62
N GLY A 222 -19.62 12.12 -9.76
CA GLY A 222 -20.94 11.56 -9.41
C GLY A 222 -21.62 10.87 -10.59
N GLY A 223 -20.85 10.45 -11.59
CA GLY A 223 -21.31 9.90 -12.84
C GLY A 223 -22.11 8.63 -12.70
N GLN A 224 -23.28 8.65 -13.27
CA GLN A 224 -24.17 7.54 -13.52
C GLN A 224 -23.44 6.43 -14.28
N CYS A 225 -23.59 5.21 -13.71
CA CYS A 225 -23.63 3.95 -14.44
C CYS A 225 -22.34 3.45 -15.12
N LEU A 226 -21.53 2.75 -14.32
CA LEU A 226 -20.91 1.53 -14.85
C LEU A 226 -21.99 0.42 -14.81
N ARG A 227 -22.98 0.48 -15.68
CA ARG A 227 -23.81 -0.69 -16.01
C ARG A 227 -23.05 -1.49 -17.07
N SER A 228 -22.74 -2.73 -16.69
CA SER A 228 -22.35 -3.85 -17.53
C SER A 228 -22.74 -3.68 -19.00
N ALA A 229 -21.76 -3.64 -19.88
CA ALA A 229 -21.93 -4.14 -21.23
C ALA A 229 -22.01 -5.66 -21.13
N SER A 230 -23.21 -6.16 -21.42
CA SER A 230 -23.52 -7.58 -21.62
C SER A 230 -22.77 -8.11 -22.82
#